data_93df7f8fdb5d25266e0b9a901afa6711
#
_entry.id   93df7f8fdb5d25266e0b9a901afa6711
#
_cell.length_a   1.000
_cell.length_b   1.000
_cell.length_c   1.000
_cell.angle_alpha   90.00
_cell.angle_beta   90.00
_cell.angle_gamma   90.00
#
_symmetry.space_group_name_H-M   'P 1'
#
loop_
_entity.id
_entity.type
_entity.pdbx_description
1 polymer ?
#
loop_
_entity_poly.entity_id
_entity_poly.type
_entity_poly.pdbx_seq_one_letter_code
_entity_poly.pdbx_strand_id
1 'polypeptide(L)'
;MSKFTLLMIIAGMALFAAATAFEMKNGQDGPISEGLQALDTTEIKASFNQLLEESKSQGESVTLKGEDRDEINFLFLGIGGEEHISGNYLTDTIILITFVPSRQKTSIISIPRDLMVRSPDKTYFTRINALYAIPKNEPFPGPKGVEYTKAAIYDITGVIPDYYAVLDLRGVEKIVDILGGINIRRLEDLEDNYFPADSFGYETYEINEGWRYLNGEEAAKYIRTRHTAGGDFDRMKRQQEVALATKKKISGLKSISGLPKLLSLYQALQDHFNTDLKFNEIMRLMEIGENMKGEEMIFDRITAEKDGLLVPDTVIWGGQKAYILKPRAGDENYEEIRAKVSGIIDNLKNPNE
;
A
#
# COMPACT_ATOMS: atom_id res chain seq x y z
N MET A 1 13.59 -8.07 -18.41
CA MET A 1 12.46 -7.34 -17.76
C MET A 1 11.76 -8.07 -16.62
N SER A 2 12.18 -9.20 -16.15
CA SER A 2 11.38 -10.08 -15.29
C SER A 2 11.92 -10.34 -13.88
N LYS A 3 13.08 -9.86 -13.51
CA LYS A 3 13.73 -10.21 -12.24
C LYS A 3 13.52 -9.18 -11.12
N PHE A 4 12.91 -8.07 -11.46
CA PHE A 4 12.77 -6.87 -10.62
C PHE A 4 11.54 -6.88 -9.71
N THR A 5 10.49 -7.53 -10.12
CA THR A 5 9.16 -7.40 -9.52
C THR A 5 8.99 -8.19 -8.20
N LEU A 6 9.71 -9.29 -7.99
CA LEU A 6 9.69 -10.11 -6.75
C LEU A 6 10.09 -9.35 -5.52
N LEU A 7 11.09 -8.65 -5.76
CA LEU A 7 11.83 -7.96 -4.76
C LEU A 7 11.06 -6.77 -4.23
N MET A 8 10.10 -6.35 -4.98
CA MET A 8 9.31 -5.17 -4.78
C MET A 8 8.06 -5.44 -3.98
N ILE A 9 7.60 -6.68 -4.09
CA ILE A 9 6.65 -7.23 -3.14
C ILE A 9 7.38 -7.47 -1.83
N ILE A 10 8.61 -7.94 -1.89
CA ILE A 10 9.48 -8.07 -0.73
C ILE A 10 9.82 -6.68 -0.17
N ALA A 11 9.91 -5.59 -0.92
CA ALA A 11 10.15 -4.28 -0.34
C ALA A 11 8.88 -3.53 0.06
N GLY A 12 7.77 -3.62 -0.68
CA GLY A 12 6.44 -3.29 -0.12
C GLY A 12 6.18 -4.19 1.10
N MET A 13 6.57 -5.46 1.05
CA MET A 13 6.49 -6.43 2.14
C MET A 13 7.68 -6.36 3.10
N ALA A 14 8.87 -5.84 2.78
CA ALA A 14 9.95 -5.61 3.72
C ALA A 14 9.87 -4.24 4.39
N LEU A 15 9.29 -3.24 3.80
CA LEU A 15 8.72 -2.11 4.53
C LEU A 15 7.59 -2.58 5.44
N PHE A 16 6.81 -3.52 4.97
CA PHE A 16 5.82 -4.27 5.74
C PHE A 16 6.46 -5.28 6.68
N ALA A 17 7.62 -5.87 6.40
CA ALA A 17 8.34 -6.86 7.19
C ALA A 17 9.52 -6.28 7.98
N ALA A 18 10.10 -5.14 7.62
CA ALA A 18 10.88 -4.32 8.54
C ALA A 18 10.02 -3.94 9.74
N ALA A 19 8.73 -3.70 9.48
CA ALA A 19 7.71 -3.64 10.50
C ALA A 19 7.45 -4.96 11.26
N THR A 20 8.07 -6.09 11.00
CA THR A 20 7.66 -7.39 11.54
C THR A 20 8.74 -8.21 12.21
N ALA A 21 9.99 -7.76 12.23
CA ALA A 21 11.10 -8.51 12.84
C ALA A 21 10.95 -8.73 14.35
N PHE A 22 10.04 -8.03 15.02
CA PHE A 22 9.94 -8.00 16.48
C PHE A 22 9.12 -9.13 17.13
N GLU A 23 8.15 -9.75 16.46
CA GLU A 23 7.26 -10.73 17.12
C GLU A 23 7.77 -12.19 17.13
N MET A 24 9.03 -12.46 16.83
CA MET A 24 9.57 -13.85 16.79
C MET A 24 9.90 -14.49 18.14
N LYS A 25 9.25 -14.14 19.22
CA LYS A 25 9.56 -14.76 20.52
C LYS A 25 8.50 -15.70 21.09
N ASN A 26 7.32 -15.82 20.50
CA ASN A 26 6.31 -16.77 21.00
C ASN A 26 5.71 -17.58 19.84
N GLY A 27 6.21 -18.79 19.66
CA GLY A 27 5.70 -19.73 18.67
C GLY A 27 4.38 -20.39 19.09
N GLN A 28 3.54 -20.67 18.10
CA GLN A 28 2.75 -21.92 18.05
C GLN A 28 2.33 -22.18 16.59
N ASP A 29 2.72 -23.38 16.13
CA ASP A 29 2.47 -23.90 14.79
C ASP A 29 1.03 -24.39 14.62
N GLY A 30 0.39 -24.06 13.47
CA GLY A 30 -0.81 -24.71 12.96
C GLY A 30 -0.58 -25.24 11.53
N PRO A 31 -1.23 -26.30 11.06
CA PRO A 31 -0.83 -27.06 9.87
C PRO A 31 -1.18 -26.34 8.58
N ILE A 32 -0.19 -26.21 7.70
CA ILE A 32 -0.32 -25.65 6.34
C ILE A 32 0.14 -26.72 5.35
N SER A 33 -0.80 -27.45 4.77
CA SER A 33 -0.45 -28.47 3.79
C SER A 33 -1.53 -28.70 2.75
N GLU A 34 -1.79 -27.85 1.76
CA GLU A 34 -2.52 -28.33 0.58
C GLU A 34 -2.47 -27.47 -0.71
N GLY A 35 -1.73 -26.36 -0.74
CA GLY A 35 -1.74 -25.45 -1.91
C GLY A 35 -0.47 -25.44 -2.80
N LEU A 36 0.51 -26.34 -2.61
CA LEU A 36 1.87 -26.19 -3.17
C LEU A 36 2.28 -27.24 -4.23
N GLN A 37 1.35 -27.83 -4.98
CA GLN A 37 1.67 -28.99 -5.84
C GLN A 37 1.98 -28.70 -7.31
N ALA A 38 2.37 -27.53 -7.80
CA ALA A 38 2.58 -27.33 -9.23
C ALA A 38 3.69 -26.35 -9.67
N LEU A 39 4.71 -26.03 -8.87
CA LEU A 39 5.77 -25.11 -9.34
C LEU A 39 7.14 -25.79 -9.30
N ASP A 40 7.85 -25.80 -10.44
CA ASP A 40 9.26 -26.20 -10.51
C ASP A 40 10.12 -25.15 -9.80
N THR A 41 10.37 -25.39 -8.51
CA THR A 41 11.12 -24.48 -7.63
C THR A 41 12.62 -24.44 -7.95
N THR A 42 13.12 -25.27 -8.84
CA THR A 42 14.56 -25.45 -9.10
C THR A 42 15.12 -24.30 -9.94
N GLU A 43 14.46 -23.95 -11.03
CA GLU A 43 14.88 -22.82 -11.87
C GLU A 43 14.75 -21.47 -11.13
N ILE A 44 13.72 -21.36 -10.29
CA ILE A 44 13.44 -20.18 -9.51
C ILE A 44 14.51 -19.99 -8.42
N LYS A 45 14.87 -21.07 -7.71
CA LYS A 45 15.98 -21.04 -6.73
C LYS A 45 17.30 -20.68 -7.40
N ALA A 46 17.59 -21.23 -8.57
CA ALA A 46 18.80 -20.93 -9.33
C ALA A 46 18.85 -19.44 -9.74
N SER A 47 17.75 -18.89 -10.22
CA SER A 47 17.64 -17.46 -10.60
C SER A 47 17.78 -16.55 -9.38
N PHE A 48 17.20 -16.92 -8.25
CA PHE A 48 17.32 -16.16 -7.00
C PHE A 48 18.75 -16.19 -6.45
N ASN A 49 19.41 -17.37 -6.42
CA ASN A 49 20.79 -17.49 -6.00
C ASN A 49 21.73 -16.72 -6.91
N GLN A 50 21.49 -16.72 -8.23
CA GLN A 50 22.26 -15.90 -9.17
C GLN A 50 22.11 -14.40 -8.86
N LEU A 51 20.91 -13.93 -8.56
CA LEU A 51 20.66 -12.53 -8.18
C LEU A 51 21.33 -12.17 -6.84
N LEU A 52 21.32 -13.08 -5.87
CA LEU A 52 22.03 -12.91 -4.60
C LEU A 52 23.56 -12.81 -4.81
N GLU A 53 24.13 -13.65 -5.66
CA GLU A 53 25.56 -13.61 -5.95
C GLU A 53 25.94 -12.35 -6.78
N GLU A 54 25.11 -11.94 -7.75
CA GLU A 54 25.29 -10.69 -8.48
C GLU A 54 25.22 -9.47 -7.55
N SER A 55 24.31 -9.47 -6.56
CA SER A 55 24.20 -8.42 -5.54
C SER A 55 25.43 -8.36 -4.62
N LYS A 56 25.94 -9.51 -4.18
CA LYS A 56 27.15 -9.60 -3.35
C LYS A 56 28.42 -9.23 -4.12
N SER A 57 28.48 -9.52 -5.42
CA SER A 57 29.67 -9.26 -6.26
C SER A 57 29.88 -7.78 -6.59
N GLN A 58 28.84 -6.94 -6.46
CA GLN A 58 28.94 -5.50 -6.75
C GLN A 58 29.64 -4.68 -5.65
N GLY A 59 29.95 -5.28 -4.49
CA GLY A 59 30.88 -4.72 -3.48
C GLY A 59 30.61 -3.33 -2.91
N GLU A 60 29.65 -2.59 -3.44
CA GLU A 60 29.28 -1.26 -2.95
C GLU A 60 28.14 -1.36 -1.95
N SER A 61 28.31 -0.73 -0.80
CA SER A 61 27.24 -0.56 0.18
C SER A 61 26.15 0.29 -0.46
N VAL A 62 25.01 -0.36 -0.80
CA VAL A 62 23.85 0.35 -1.35
C VAL A 62 23.26 1.26 -0.29
N THR A 63 23.20 2.55 -0.59
CA THR A 63 22.49 3.54 0.22
C THR A 63 21.11 3.79 -0.39
N LEU A 64 20.06 3.75 0.42
CA LEU A 64 18.70 4.07 -0.02
C LEU A 64 18.52 5.57 -0.18
N LYS A 65 17.66 5.98 -1.12
CA LYS A 65 17.22 7.38 -1.19
C LYS A 65 16.60 7.76 0.16
N GLY A 66 17.08 8.85 0.76
CA GLY A 66 16.58 9.32 2.04
C GLY A 66 17.27 8.72 3.26
N GLU A 67 18.10 7.69 3.12
CA GLU A 67 18.85 7.09 4.24
C GLU A 67 19.83 8.09 4.87
N ASP A 68 20.40 9.00 4.08
CA ASP A 68 21.31 10.07 4.51
C ASP A 68 20.65 11.11 5.43
N ARG A 69 19.33 11.34 5.26
CA ARG A 69 18.53 12.22 6.11
C ARG A 69 17.74 11.47 7.19
N ASP A 70 18.01 10.17 7.37
CA ASP A 70 17.33 9.26 8.30
C ASP A 70 15.80 9.27 8.11
N GLU A 71 15.35 9.35 6.86
CA GLU A 71 13.95 9.43 6.49
C GLU A 71 13.73 8.90 5.08
N ILE A 72 13.11 7.74 4.96
CA ILE A 72 12.82 7.09 3.69
C ILE A 72 11.30 7.11 3.47
N ASN A 73 10.89 7.75 2.38
CA ASN A 73 9.48 7.96 2.09
C ASN A 73 9.02 7.12 0.90
N PHE A 74 7.93 6.38 1.09
CA PHE A 74 7.32 5.54 0.06
C PHE A 74 5.90 6.00 -0.22
N LEU A 75 5.55 6.09 -1.50
CA LEU A 75 4.19 6.29 -1.95
C LEU A 75 3.61 4.96 -2.41
N PHE A 76 2.65 4.44 -1.67
CA PHE A 76 1.89 3.26 -2.07
C PHE A 76 0.57 3.67 -2.74
N LEU A 77 0.30 3.11 -3.91
CA LEU A 77 -0.90 3.35 -4.71
C LEU A 77 -1.62 2.03 -4.99
N GLY A 78 -2.88 1.95 -4.61
CA GLY A 78 -3.77 0.85 -4.97
C GLY A 78 -4.70 1.25 -6.11
N ILE A 79 -4.78 0.45 -7.16
CA ILE A 79 -5.63 0.69 -8.34
C ILE A 79 -6.58 -0.48 -8.59
N GLY A 80 -7.63 -0.26 -9.41
CA GLY A 80 -8.54 -1.32 -9.83
C GLY A 80 -7.88 -2.38 -10.73
N GLY A 81 -7.02 -1.95 -11.65
CA GLY A 81 -6.40 -2.79 -12.66
C GLY A 81 -7.26 -2.93 -13.93
N GLU A 82 -6.70 -3.57 -14.98
CA GLU A 82 -7.33 -3.63 -16.32
C GLU A 82 -8.71 -4.30 -16.36
N GLU A 83 -8.93 -5.27 -15.50
CA GLU A 83 -10.19 -6.02 -15.44
C GLU A 83 -11.31 -5.27 -14.68
N HIS A 84 -11.02 -4.12 -14.10
CA HIS A 84 -12.01 -3.37 -13.32
C HIS A 84 -12.91 -2.50 -14.22
N ILE A 85 -14.22 -2.74 -14.19
CA ILE A 85 -15.24 -2.16 -15.11
C ILE A 85 -15.31 -0.63 -15.03
N SER A 86 -14.95 -0.01 -13.91
CA SER A 86 -15.04 1.45 -13.73
C SER A 86 -13.76 2.03 -13.13
N GLY A 87 -12.98 2.73 -13.96
CA GLY A 87 -11.82 3.49 -13.50
C GLY A 87 -10.57 2.65 -13.21
N ASN A 88 -10.17 1.81 -14.17
CA ASN A 88 -9.08 0.85 -14.09
C ASN A 88 -7.80 1.38 -13.43
N TYR A 89 -7.46 2.65 -13.69
CA TYR A 89 -6.21 3.27 -13.24
C TYR A 89 -6.42 4.39 -12.22
N LEU A 90 -7.65 4.53 -11.67
CA LEU A 90 -7.86 5.44 -10.54
C LEU A 90 -7.19 4.87 -9.29
N THR A 91 -6.44 5.72 -8.58
CA THR A 91 -5.79 5.32 -7.33
C THR A 91 -6.80 5.38 -6.18
N ASP A 92 -7.46 4.27 -5.95
CA ASP A 92 -8.45 4.16 -4.88
C ASP A 92 -7.83 4.04 -3.48
N THR A 93 -6.55 3.72 -3.41
CA THR A 93 -5.75 3.72 -2.19
C THR A 93 -4.52 4.60 -2.41
N ILE A 94 -4.28 5.56 -1.52
CA ILE A 94 -3.13 6.45 -1.54
C ILE A 94 -2.56 6.49 -0.12
N ILE A 95 -1.36 5.97 0.07
CA ILE A 95 -0.71 5.87 1.38
C ILE A 95 0.70 6.43 1.28
N LEU A 96 1.01 7.39 2.15
CA LEU A 96 2.37 7.84 2.39
C LEU A 96 2.94 7.07 3.58
N ILE A 97 4.08 6.41 3.37
CA ILE A 97 4.79 5.66 4.40
C ILE A 97 6.13 6.35 4.62
N THR A 98 6.42 6.74 5.86
CA THR A 98 7.72 7.29 6.25
C THR A 98 8.39 6.34 7.22
N PHE A 99 9.59 5.89 6.90
CA PHE A 99 10.42 5.04 7.73
C PHE A 99 11.64 5.81 8.24
N VAL A 100 11.90 5.75 9.54
CA VAL A 100 13.08 6.36 10.21
C VAL A 100 14.02 5.23 10.65
N PRO A 101 15.08 4.94 9.86
CA PRO A 101 15.97 3.80 10.10
C PRO A 101 16.62 3.78 11.48
N SER A 102 17.17 4.90 11.94
CA SER A 102 17.87 4.98 13.23
C SER A 102 16.97 4.70 14.44
N ARG A 103 15.68 4.98 14.32
CA ARG A 103 14.67 4.78 15.37
C ARG A 103 13.87 3.52 15.20
N GLN A 104 13.95 2.87 14.02
CA GLN A 104 13.15 1.71 13.68
C GLN A 104 11.64 1.98 13.79
N LYS A 105 11.21 3.19 13.44
CA LYS A 105 9.83 3.66 13.52
C LYS A 105 9.26 3.96 12.15
N THR A 106 7.97 3.71 11.99
CA THR A 106 7.26 3.91 10.72
C THR A 106 5.97 4.67 10.94
N SER A 107 5.66 5.65 10.09
CA SER A 107 4.31 6.19 9.96
C SER A 107 3.65 5.72 8.68
N ILE A 108 2.33 5.50 8.74
CA ILE A 108 1.48 5.09 7.63
C ILE A 108 0.30 6.05 7.59
N ILE A 109 0.32 6.98 6.64
CA ILE A 109 -0.67 8.04 6.52
C ILE A 109 -1.51 7.82 5.28
N SER A 110 -2.80 7.54 5.46
CA SER A 110 -3.76 7.40 4.36
C SER A 110 -4.28 8.76 3.91
N ILE A 111 -4.28 8.99 2.59
CA ILE A 111 -4.76 10.20 1.94
C ILE A 111 -6.04 9.87 1.19
N PRO A 112 -7.14 10.61 1.42
CA PRO A 112 -8.41 10.29 0.79
C PRO A 112 -8.37 10.57 -0.72
N ARG A 113 -8.83 9.62 -1.50
CA ARG A 113 -8.82 9.63 -2.97
C ARG A 113 -9.64 10.77 -3.60
N ASP A 114 -10.66 11.27 -2.88
CA ASP A 114 -11.55 12.33 -3.36
C ASP A 114 -11.05 13.74 -3.03
N LEU A 115 -9.82 13.87 -2.47
CA LEU A 115 -9.19 15.17 -2.23
C LEU A 115 -9.01 15.91 -3.56
N MET A 116 -9.56 17.14 -3.61
CA MET A 116 -9.44 18.03 -4.78
C MET A 116 -8.04 18.61 -4.85
N VAL A 117 -7.41 18.48 -6.00
CA VAL A 117 -6.06 18.96 -6.29
C VAL A 117 -6.02 19.62 -7.67
N ARG A 118 -4.99 20.41 -7.94
CA ARG A 118 -4.70 20.90 -9.28
C ARG A 118 -4.23 19.79 -10.21
N SER A 119 -4.62 19.90 -11.47
CA SER A 119 -4.00 19.12 -12.56
C SER A 119 -2.50 19.40 -12.65
N PRO A 120 -1.69 18.50 -13.25
CA PRO A 120 -0.24 18.71 -13.36
C PRO A 120 0.16 20.00 -14.09
N ASP A 121 -0.63 20.42 -15.07
CA ASP A 121 -0.47 21.69 -15.80
C ASP A 121 -1.12 22.91 -15.11
N LYS A 122 -1.73 22.67 -13.93
CA LYS A 122 -2.41 23.67 -13.10
C LYS A 122 -3.60 24.40 -13.77
N THR A 123 -4.13 23.83 -14.85
CA THR A 123 -5.22 24.48 -15.64
C THR A 123 -6.61 24.18 -15.10
N TYR A 124 -6.81 23.04 -14.42
CA TYR A 124 -8.10 22.65 -13.85
C TYR A 124 -7.92 21.91 -12.52
N PHE A 125 -9.05 21.72 -11.81
CA PHE A 125 -9.09 20.87 -10.63
C PHE A 125 -9.58 19.48 -10.96
N THR A 126 -9.03 18.49 -10.25
CA THR A 126 -9.43 17.10 -10.33
C THR A 126 -9.36 16.45 -8.93
N ARG A 127 -9.80 15.20 -8.80
CA ARG A 127 -9.50 14.41 -7.60
C ARG A 127 -8.09 13.86 -7.69
N ILE A 128 -7.42 13.74 -6.56
CA ILE A 128 -6.05 13.18 -6.52
C ILE A 128 -5.97 11.78 -7.13
N ASN A 129 -7.01 10.96 -6.98
CA ASN A 129 -7.05 9.61 -7.53
C ASN A 129 -7.01 9.55 -9.07
N ALA A 130 -7.37 10.63 -9.76
CA ALA A 130 -7.34 10.68 -11.22
C ALA A 130 -5.95 11.00 -11.79
N LEU A 131 -5.02 11.52 -10.97
CA LEU A 131 -3.71 11.97 -11.45
C LEU A 131 -2.92 10.86 -12.10
N TYR A 132 -2.95 9.66 -11.52
CA TYR A 132 -2.26 8.48 -12.05
C TYR A 132 -2.79 8.05 -13.43
N ALA A 133 -4.08 8.28 -13.70
CA ALA A 133 -4.76 7.92 -14.95
C ALA A 133 -4.68 9.00 -16.05
N ILE A 134 -4.16 10.21 -15.78
CA ILE A 134 -4.12 11.33 -16.75
C ILE A 134 -3.31 10.99 -18.01
N PRO A 135 -2.11 10.36 -17.95
CA PRO A 135 -1.33 10.05 -19.14
C PRO A 135 -1.92 8.90 -19.94
N LYS A 136 -2.94 9.16 -20.76
CA LYS A 136 -3.66 8.16 -21.56
C LYS A 136 -2.82 7.48 -22.67
N ASN A 137 -1.69 8.07 -23.05
CA ASN A 137 -0.88 7.62 -24.19
C ASN A 137 0.40 6.87 -23.77
N GLU A 138 0.54 6.55 -22.50
CA GLU A 138 1.68 5.76 -22.00
C GLU A 138 1.26 4.32 -21.76
N PRO A 139 2.16 3.33 -22.00
CA PRO A 139 1.89 1.96 -21.61
C PRO A 139 1.65 1.91 -20.09
N PHE A 140 0.64 1.18 -19.67
CA PHE A 140 0.47 0.91 -18.24
C PHE A 140 1.53 -0.10 -17.75
N PRO A 141 2.11 0.17 -16.58
CA PRO A 141 2.04 1.36 -15.72
C PRO A 141 2.98 2.46 -16.22
N GLY A 142 2.45 3.65 -16.49
CA GLY A 142 3.22 4.77 -17.01
C GLY A 142 3.94 5.57 -15.91
N PRO A 143 5.20 6.00 -16.15
CA PRO A 143 5.98 6.76 -15.16
C PRO A 143 5.38 8.12 -14.84
N LYS A 144 4.77 8.82 -15.81
CA LYS A 144 4.21 10.16 -15.60
C LYS A 144 3.05 10.20 -14.62
N GLY A 145 2.19 9.18 -14.61
CA GLY A 145 1.08 9.11 -13.65
C GLY A 145 1.57 9.07 -12.21
N VAL A 146 2.68 8.36 -11.97
CA VAL A 146 3.36 8.34 -10.67
C VAL A 146 3.96 9.71 -10.34
N GLU A 147 4.66 10.35 -11.29
CA GLU A 147 5.26 11.67 -11.08
C GLU A 147 4.20 12.72 -10.71
N TYR A 148 3.06 12.71 -11.41
CA TYR A 148 1.95 13.61 -11.10
C TYR A 148 1.40 13.39 -9.70
N THR A 149 1.25 12.12 -9.30
CA THR A 149 0.77 11.80 -7.97
C THR A 149 1.81 12.16 -6.90
N LYS A 150 3.12 11.87 -7.13
CA LYS A 150 4.21 12.27 -6.21
C LYS A 150 4.26 13.79 -6.01
N ALA A 151 4.09 14.58 -7.08
CA ALA A 151 4.06 16.05 -6.99
C ALA A 151 2.88 16.53 -6.14
N ALA A 152 1.68 15.98 -6.34
CA ALA A 152 0.53 16.32 -5.52
C ALA A 152 0.71 15.91 -4.05
N ILE A 153 1.32 14.76 -3.77
CA ILE A 153 1.66 14.33 -2.41
C ILE A 153 2.61 15.34 -1.74
N TYR A 154 3.64 15.78 -2.45
CA TYR A 154 4.52 16.82 -1.93
C TYR A 154 3.77 18.14 -1.67
N ASP A 155 2.92 18.59 -2.59
CA ASP A 155 2.12 19.80 -2.39
C ASP A 155 1.20 19.70 -1.17
N ILE A 156 0.61 18.53 -0.92
CA ILE A 156 -0.33 18.30 0.17
C ILE A 156 0.40 18.14 1.52
N THR A 157 1.48 17.35 1.54
CA THR A 157 2.09 16.86 2.79
C THR A 157 3.42 17.52 3.13
N GLY A 158 4.09 18.17 2.17
CA GLY A 158 5.46 18.65 2.29
C GLY A 158 6.52 17.54 2.19
N VAL A 159 6.11 16.27 2.01
CA VAL A 159 7.01 15.11 1.96
C VAL A 159 7.24 14.68 0.51
N ILE A 160 8.51 14.55 0.13
CA ILE A 160 8.89 14.01 -1.19
C ILE A 160 8.98 12.49 -1.10
N PRO A 161 8.14 11.73 -1.84
CA PRO A 161 8.28 10.28 -1.88
C PRO A 161 9.57 9.88 -2.61
N ASP A 162 10.47 9.16 -1.94
CA ASP A 162 11.72 8.64 -2.50
C ASP A 162 11.47 7.50 -3.47
N TYR A 163 10.52 6.64 -3.08
CA TYR A 163 10.13 5.46 -3.82
C TYR A 163 8.62 5.39 -3.99
N TYR A 164 8.19 4.58 -4.94
CA TYR A 164 6.77 4.26 -5.09
C TYR A 164 6.52 2.77 -5.26
N ALA A 165 5.30 2.36 -4.99
CA ALA A 165 4.77 1.04 -5.28
C ALA A 165 3.31 1.16 -5.72
N VAL A 166 2.97 0.57 -6.85
CA VAL A 166 1.60 0.48 -7.36
C VAL A 166 1.17 -0.97 -7.37
N LEU A 167 0.03 -1.28 -6.77
CA LEU A 167 -0.54 -2.63 -6.71
C LEU A 167 -1.99 -2.57 -7.21
N ASP A 168 -2.37 -3.47 -8.10
CA ASP A 168 -3.76 -3.62 -8.49
C ASP A 168 -4.52 -4.59 -7.59
N LEU A 169 -5.84 -4.63 -7.77
CA LEU A 169 -6.74 -5.44 -6.94
C LEU A 169 -6.47 -6.94 -7.08
N ARG A 170 -6.14 -7.43 -8.28
CA ARG A 170 -5.76 -8.83 -8.52
C ARG A 170 -4.47 -9.20 -7.81
N GLY A 171 -3.55 -8.26 -7.71
CA GLY A 171 -2.34 -8.44 -6.90
C GLY A 171 -2.65 -8.66 -5.42
N VAL A 172 -3.62 -7.93 -4.85
CA VAL A 172 -4.07 -8.14 -3.47
C VAL A 172 -4.66 -9.55 -3.30
N GLU A 173 -5.56 -9.97 -4.20
CA GLU A 173 -6.14 -11.31 -4.19
C GLU A 173 -5.05 -12.39 -4.20
N LYS A 174 -4.12 -12.31 -5.15
CA LYS A 174 -3.02 -13.28 -5.28
C LYS A 174 -2.10 -13.31 -4.06
N ILE A 175 -1.78 -12.16 -3.47
CA ILE A 175 -0.99 -12.10 -2.23
C ILE A 175 -1.69 -12.89 -1.13
N VAL A 176 -2.96 -12.60 -0.89
CA VAL A 176 -3.73 -13.20 0.20
C VAL A 176 -3.87 -14.72 -0.01
N ASP A 177 -4.16 -15.17 -1.24
CA ASP A 177 -4.32 -16.60 -1.54
C ASP A 177 -3.00 -17.39 -1.39
N ILE A 178 -1.88 -16.86 -1.90
CA ILE A 178 -0.56 -17.50 -1.75
C ILE A 178 -0.14 -17.59 -0.28
N LEU A 179 -0.52 -16.61 0.54
CA LEU A 179 -0.30 -16.63 1.98
C LEU A 179 -1.22 -17.62 2.72
N GLY A 180 -2.18 -18.22 2.01
CA GLY A 180 -3.17 -19.13 2.62
C GLY A 180 -4.24 -18.37 3.41
N GLY A 181 -4.68 -17.23 2.90
CA GLY A 181 -5.69 -16.37 3.51
C GLY A 181 -5.18 -15.56 4.69
N ILE A 182 -6.00 -14.64 5.16
CA ILE A 182 -5.73 -13.77 6.31
C ILE A 182 -6.86 -13.86 7.34
N ASN A 183 -6.57 -13.52 8.59
CA ASN A 183 -7.59 -13.39 9.63
C ASN A 183 -7.69 -11.93 10.05
N ILE A 184 -8.92 -11.40 10.06
CA ILE A 184 -9.26 -10.08 10.58
C ILE A 184 -10.20 -10.22 11.78
N ARG A 185 -10.25 -9.19 12.65
CA ARG A 185 -11.21 -9.12 13.75
C ARG A 185 -12.17 -7.98 13.50
N ARG A 186 -13.42 -8.31 13.24
CA ARG A 186 -14.50 -7.33 13.14
C ARG A 186 -15.05 -7.03 14.54
N LEU A 187 -15.28 -5.74 14.82
CA LEU A 187 -15.86 -5.27 16.06
C LEU A 187 -17.40 -5.14 15.97
N GLU A 188 -17.94 -5.17 14.76
CA GLU A 188 -19.34 -5.02 14.42
C GLU A 188 -19.64 -5.68 13.08
N ASP A 189 -20.89 -5.99 12.80
CA ASP A 189 -21.32 -6.50 11.50
C ASP A 189 -21.06 -5.46 10.42
N LEU A 190 -20.70 -5.93 9.22
CA LEU A 190 -20.53 -5.14 8.01
C LEU A 190 -21.56 -5.59 6.99
N GLU A 191 -22.33 -4.66 6.48
CA GLU A 191 -23.31 -4.89 5.41
C GLU A 191 -23.15 -3.80 4.34
N ASP A 192 -22.99 -4.20 3.09
CA ASP A 192 -22.99 -3.31 1.91
C ASP A 192 -23.99 -3.84 0.89
N ASN A 193 -25.17 -3.25 0.87
CA ASN A 193 -26.27 -3.63 -0.03
C ASN A 193 -26.09 -3.13 -1.48
N TYR A 194 -25.06 -2.35 -1.72
CA TYR A 194 -24.75 -1.78 -3.03
C TYR A 194 -23.34 -2.15 -3.48
N PHE A 195 -22.86 -3.33 -3.04
CA PHE A 195 -21.58 -3.83 -3.50
C PHE A 195 -21.67 -4.16 -5.00
N PRO A 196 -20.72 -3.69 -5.85
CA PRO A 196 -20.76 -3.98 -7.28
C PRO A 196 -20.67 -5.49 -7.56
N ALA A 197 -21.67 -6.06 -8.23
CA ALA A 197 -21.64 -7.45 -8.67
C ALA A 197 -20.68 -7.66 -9.85
N ASP A 198 -20.21 -8.86 -10.06
CA ASP A 198 -19.35 -9.22 -11.20
C ASP A 198 -20.07 -9.09 -12.55
N SER A 199 -21.40 -9.25 -12.55
CA SER A 199 -22.29 -8.88 -13.64
C SER A 199 -22.96 -7.54 -13.34
N PHE A 200 -23.54 -6.87 -14.33
CA PHE A 200 -24.21 -5.58 -14.14
C PHE A 200 -25.16 -5.60 -12.93
N GLY A 201 -25.01 -4.62 -12.02
CA GLY A 201 -25.87 -4.43 -10.85
C GLY A 201 -25.12 -4.40 -9.53
N TYR A 202 -25.84 -4.71 -8.46
CA TYR A 202 -25.32 -4.72 -7.11
C TYR A 202 -25.68 -6.04 -6.43
N GLU A 203 -24.83 -6.45 -5.50
CA GLU A 203 -25.08 -7.57 -4.58
C GLU A 203 -24.91 -7.10 -3.13
N THR A 204 -25.50 -7.85 -2.19
CA THR A 204 -25.25 -7.59 -0.77
C THR A 204 -23.98 -8.33 -0.34
N TYR A 205 -23.03 -7.59 0.22
CA TYR A 205 -21.83 -8.14 0.82
C TYR A 205 -21.90 -8.00 2.34
N GLU A 206 -21.77 -9.12 3.04
CA GLU A 206 -21.91 -9.18 4.49
C GLU A 206 -20.73 -9.87 5.16
N ILE A 207 -20.25 -9.31 6.27
CA ILE A 207 -19.29 -9.95 7.19
C ILE A 207 -19.76 -9.70 8.61
N ASN A 208 -20.02 -10.78 9.35
CA ASN A 208 -20.45 -10.68 10.74
C ASN A 208 -19.27 -10.28 11.66
N GLU A 209 -19.59 -9.79 12.83
CA GLU A 209 -18.67 -9.50 13.94
C GLU A 209 -17.81 -10.73 14.33
N GLY A 210 -16.66 -10.50 14.95
CA GLY A 210 -15.73 -11.52 15.45
C GLY A 210 -14.53 -11.76 14.55
N TRP A 211 -13.86 -12.88 14.78
CA TRP A 211 -12.74 -13.31 13.92
C TRP A 211 -13.27 -13.88 12.61
N ARG A 212 -12.73 -13.39 11.49
CA ARG A 212 -13.08 -13.82 10.13
C ARG A 212 -11.84 -14.17 9.35
N TYR A 213 -11.89 -15.33 8.71
CA TYR A 213 -10.91 -15.72 7.70
C TYR A 213 -11.35 -15.16 6.35
N LEU A 214 -10.42 -14.56 5.63
CA LEU A 214 -10.63 -14.06 4.27
C LEU A 214 -9.62 -14.73 3.34
N ASN A 215 -10.11 -15.31 2.24
CA ASN A 215 -9.29 -15.65 1.06
C ASN A 215 -9.01 -14.39 0.23
N GLY A 216 -8.36 -14.52 -0.94
CA GLY A 216 -8.02 -13.39 -1.79
C GLY A 216 -9.23 -12.61 -2.28
N GLU A 217 -10.25 -13.30 -2.81
CA GLU A 217 -11.49 -12.69 -3.29
C GLU A 217 -12.22 -11.95 -2.16
N GLU A 218 -12.38 -12.58 -1.01
CA GLU A 218 -13.04 -11.97 0.15
C GLU A 218 -12.26 -10.77 0.68
N ALA A 219 -10.94 -10.83 0.70
CA ALA A 219 -10.09 -9.69 1.08
C ALA A 219 -10.25 -8.52 0.09
N ALA A 220 -10.31 -8.81 -1.23
CA ALA A 220 -10.55 -7.81 -2.24
C ALA A 220 -11.95 -7.18 -2.14
N LYS A 221 -12.99 -7.97 -1.87
CA LYS A 221 -14.34 -7.47 -1.60
C LYS A 221 -14.34 -6.58 -0.36
N TYR A 222 -13.71 -7.01 0.72
CA TYR A 222 -13.62 -6.31 1.98
C TYR A 222 -13.01 -4.91 1.86
N ILE A 223 -11.89 -4.77 1.15
CA ILE A 223 -11.23 -3.47 0.94
C ILE A 223 -11.94 -2.56 -0.08
N ARG A 224 -12.88 -3.09 -0.87
CA ARG A 224 -13.69 -2.34 -1.85
C ARG A 224 -14.97 -1.79 -1.28
N THR A 225 -15.52 -2.41 -0.25
CA THR A 225 -16.78 -2.03 0.41
C THR A 225 -16.76 -0.57 0.85
N ARG A 226 -17.82 0.20 0.60
CA ARG A 226 -17.89 1.65 0.89
C ARG A 226 -19.29 2.18 1.24
N HIS A 227 -20.34 1.39 1.04
CA HIS A 227 -21.70 1.82 1.41
C HIS A 227 -21.98 1.51 2.90
N THR A 228 -21.07 1.98 3.76
CA THR A 228 -21.18 1.96 5.22
C THR A 228 -21.31 3.38 5.74
N ALA A 229 -21.68 3.56 7.02
CA ALA A 229 -21.91 4.87 7.61
C ALA A 229 -20.73 5.85 7.48
N GLY A 230 -19.48 5.38 7.60
CA GLY A 230 -18.27 6.16 7.43
C GLY A 230 -17.74 6.21 5.98
N GLY A 231 -18.41 5.53 5.03
CA GLY A 231 -18.09 5.60 3.59
C GLY A 231 -16.64 5.30 3.27
N ASP A 232 -15.98 6.22 2.60
CA ASP A 232 -14.59 6.06 2.14
C ASP A 232 -13.59 5.99 3.30
N PHE A 233 -13.86 6.66 4.41
CA PHE A 233 -12.99 6.58 5.60
C PHE A 233 -13.01 5.20 6.26
N ASP A 234 -14.17 4.52 6.28
CA ASP A 234 -14.25 3.14 6.74
C ASP A 234 -13.53 2.20 5.77
N ARG A 235 -13.57 2.48 4.46
CA ARG A 235 -12.78 1.74 3.48
C ARG A 235 -11.29 1.87 3.76
N MET A 236 -10.78 3.06 4.04
CA MET A 236 -9.36 3.27 4.40
C MET A 236 -8.96 2.46 5.65
N LYS A 237 -9.83 2.38 6.68
CA LYS A 237 -9.60 1.52 7.85
C LYS A 237 -9.49 0.05 7.45
N ARG A 238 -10.41 -0.46 6.62
CA ARG A 238 -10.39 -1.85 6.15
C ARG A 238 -9.13 -2.18 5.32
N GLN A 239 -8.65 -1.24 4.51
CA GLN A 239 -7.39 -1.39 3.79
C GLN A 239 -6.21 -1.53 4.76
N GLN A 240 -6.16 -0.74 5.83
CA GLN A 240 -5.15 -0.87 6.88
C GLN A 240 -5.27 -2.20 7.63
N GLU A 241 -6.49 -2.67 7.95
CA GLU A 241 -6.72 -3.97 8.60
C GLU A 241 -6.20 -5.14 7.76
N VAL A 242 -6.51 -5.17 6.45
CA VAL A 242 -6.01 -6.20 5.52
C VAL A 242 -4.49 -6.11 5.40
N ALA A 243 -3.93 -4.90 5.31
CA ALA A 243 -2.49 -4.68 5.28
C ALA A 243 -1.80 -5.26 6.53
N LEU A 244 -2.32 -4.98 7.73
CA LEU A 244 -1.79 -5.52 8.99
C LEU A 244 -1.92 -7.05 9.09
N ALA A 245 -3.06 -7.61 8.67
CA ALA A 245 -3.26 -9.05 8.68
C ALA A 245 -2.33 -9.77 7.69
N THR A 246 -2.13 -9.19 6.49
CA THR A 246 -1.17 -9.67 5.49
C THR A 246 0.26 -9.62 6.04
N LYS A 247 0.67 -8.51 6.65
CA LYS A 247 1.92 -8.35 7.36
C LYS A 247 2.15 -9.50 8.34
N LYS A 248 1.19 -9.76 9.23
CA LYS A 248 1.29 -10.84 10.23
C LYS A 248 1.53 -12.21 9.59
N LYS A 249 0.87 -12.50 8.47
CA LYS A 249 1.09 -13.76 7.72
C LYS A 249 2.50 -13.85 7.14
N ILE A 250 3.00 -12.78 6.51
CA ILE A 250 4.33 -12.72 5.91
C ILE A 250 5.41 -12.88 6.97
N SER A 251 5.25 -12.26 8.13
CA SER A 251 6.20 -12.36 9.25
C SER A 251 6.40 -13.82 9.70
N GLY A 252 5.36 -14.65 9.60
CA GLY A 252 5.44 -16.08 9.89
C GLY A 252 6.24 -16.89 8.85
N LEU A 253 6.60 -16.32 7.68
CA LEU A 253 7.32 -17.01 6.61
C LEU A 253 8.86 -16.96 6.74
N LYS A 254 9.41 -16.44 7.82
CA LYS A 254 10.85 -16.18 8.02
C LYS A 254 11.75 -17.42 8.11
N SER A 255 11.23 -18.63 7.94
CA SER A 255 12.04 -19.84 7.84
C SER A 255 12.39 -20.15 6.39
N ILE A 256 13.43 -20.99 6.17
CA ILE A 256 13.79 -21.53 4.86
C ILE A 256 12.57 -22.17 4.16
N SER A 257 11.60 -22.67 4.93
CA SER A 257 10.32 -23.18 4.42
C SER A 257 9.40 -22.10 3.81
N GLY A 258 9.61 -20.82 4.11
CA GLY A 258 8.86 -19.70 3.53
C GLY A 258 9.33 -19.25 2.15
N LEU A 259 10.56 -19.60 1.76
CA LEU A 259 11.16 -19.19 0.48
C LEU A 259 10.31 -19.57 -0.75
N PRO A 260 9.75 -20.79 -0.87
CA PRO A 260 8.88 -21.12 -2.01
C PRO A 260 7.66 -20.22 -2.13
N LYS A 261 7.05 -19.80 -1.01
CA LYS A 261 5.90 -18.88 -1.02
C LYS A 261 6.29 -17.48 -1.47
N LEU A 262 7.45 -16.98 -1.06
CA LEU A 262 7.97 -15.70 -1.52
C LEU A 262 8.22 -15.72 -3.03
N LEU A 263 8.74 -16.83 -3.55
CA LEU A 263 8.95 -17.03 -4.99
C LEU A 263 7.64 -17.11 -5.76
N SER A 264 6.62 -17.78 -5.21
CA SER A 264 5.28 -17.83 -5.81
C SER A 264 4.61 -16.44 -5.83
N LEU A 265 4.78 -15.66 -4.76
CA LEU A 265 4.33 -14.26 -4.72
C LEU A 265 4.95 -13.43 -5.84
N TYR A 266 6.22 -13.58 -6.07
CA TYR A 266 6.91 -12.91 -7.16
C TYR A 266 6.30 -13.18 -8.53
N GLN A 267 6.21 -14.45 -8.90
CA GLN A 267 5.69 -14.83 -10.20
C GLN A 267 4.26 -14.34 -10.40
N ALA A 268 3.44 -14.48 -9.36
CA ALA A 268 2.04 -14.10 -9.41
C ALA A 268 1.81 -12.59 -9.54
N LEU A 269 2.78 -11.77 -9.15
CA LEU A 269 2.60 -10.32 -9.06
C LEU A 269 3.30 -9.54 -10.18
N GLN A 270 4.04 -10.18 -11.09
CA GLN A 270 4.80 -9.52 -12.15
C GLN A 270 3.96 -8.51 -12.97
N ASP A 271 2.70 -8.86 -13.25
CA ASP A 271 1.78 -8.04 -14.04
C ASP A 271 0.89 -7.12 -13.19
N HIS A 272 0.94 -7.25 -11.87
CA HIS A 272 0.03 -6.60 -10.93
C HIS A 272 0.72 -5.58 -10.01
N PHE A 273 2.05 -5.44 -10.14
CA PHE A 273 2.84 -4.60 -9.25
C PHE A 273 3.92 -3.83 -10.01
N ASN A 274 4.04 -2.52 -9.73
CA ASN A 274 5.04 -1.65 -10.33
C ASN A 274 5.73 -0.75 -9.29
N THR A 275 7.02 -0.40 -9.53
CA THR A 275 7.79 0.40 -8.60
C THR A 275 9.17 0.78 -9.16
N ASP A 276 9.84 1.77 -8.57
CA ASP A 276 11.18 2.24 -8.90
C ASP A 276 12.29 1.70 -7.99
N LEU A 277 11.95 0.89 -6.98
CA LEU A 277 12.98 0.26 -6.16
C LEU A 277 13.82 -0.73 -6.97
N LYS A 278 15.13 -0.71 -6.85
CA LYS A 278 16.06 -1.65 -7.48
C LYS A 278 16.31 -2.86 -6.57
N PHE A 279 16.82 -3.95 -7.13
CA PHE A 279 17.07 -5.20 -6.39
C PHE A 279 17.97 -4.99 -5.17
N ASN A 280 19.09 -4.32 -5.36
CA ASN A 280 20.04 -4.04 -4.30
C ASN A 280 19.46 -3.13 -3.20
N GLU A 281 18.60 -2.17 -3.56
CA GLU A 281 17.91 -1.30 -2.59
C GLU A 281 16.96 -2.10 -1.69
N ILE A 282 16.35 -3.13 -2.22
CA ILE A 282 15.47 -3.99 -1.46
C ILE A 282 16.26 -4.93 -0.55
N MET A 283 17.36 -5.49 -1.03
CA MET A 283 18.25 -6.26 -0.16
C MET A 283 18.71 -5.40 1.02
N ARG A 284 18.99 -4.11 0.78
CA ARG A 284 19.33 -3.16 1.83
C ARG A 284 18.18 -2.94 2.82
N LEU A 285 16.95 -2.77 2.31
CA LEU A 285 15.75 -2.67 3.16
C LEU A 285 15.54 -3.93 4.01
N MET A 286 15.75 -5.12 3.43
CA MET A 286 15.69 -6.38 4.19
C MET A 286 16.74 -6.44 5.28
N GLU A 287 17.98 -6.06 4.98
CA GLU A 287 19.08 -6.03 5.97
C GLU A 287 18.76 -5.09 7.13
N ILE A 288 18.24 -3.88 6.83
CA ILE A 288 17.78 -2.94 7.86
C ILE A 288 16.68 -3.61 8.69
N GLY A 289 15.70 -4.22 8.04
CA GLY A 289 14.58 -4.89 8.72
C GLY A 289 14.99 -6.08 9.60
N GLU A 290 15.97 -6.90 9.19
CA GLU A 290 16.48 -8.01 10.00
C GLU A 290 17.15 -7.54 11.28
N ASN A 291 17.77 -6.38 11.27
CA ASN A 291 18.45 -5.78 12.41
C ASN A 291 17.51 -5.03 13.38
N MET A 292 16.22 -4.90 13.03
CA MET A 292 15.24 -4.22 13.89
C MET A 292 14.87 -5.05 15.10
N LYS A 293 15.02 -4.46 16.30
CA LYS A 293 14.72 -5.10 17.59
C LYS A 293 13.32 -4.80 18.14
N GLY A 294 12.63 -3.88 17.52
CA GLY A 294 11.29 -3.44 17.88
C GLY A 294 10.75 -2.52 16.82
N GLU A 295 9.45 -2.47 16.68
CA GLU A 295 8.83 -1.61 15.71
C GLU A 295 7.67 -0.87 16.35
N GLU A 296 7.71 0.45 16.23
CA GLU A 296 6.58 1.30 16.51
C GLU A 296 6.00 1.79 15.18
N MET A 297 4.74 1.46 14.93
CA MET A 297 3.99 1.93 13.76
C MET A 297 2.93 2.92 14.20
N ILE A 298 2.95 4.10 13.60
CA ILE A 298 1.92 5.11 13.74
C ILE A 298 1.01 5.05 12.53
N PHE A 299 -0.26 4.69 12.74
CA PHE A 299 -1.29 4.75 11.72
C PHE A 299 -2.10 6.02 11.85
N ASP A 300 -2.17 6.80 10.78
CA ASP A 300 -2.98 8.01 10.73
C ASP A 300 -3.63 8.19 9.35
N ARG A 301 -4.53 9.15 9.24
CA ARG A 301 -5.25 9.46 8.00
C ARG A 301 -5.66 10.93 7.97
N ILE A 302 -5.69 11.48 6.78
CA ILE A 302 -6.26 12.81 6.53
C ILE A 302 -7.76 12.63 6.31
N THR A 303 -8.60 13.23 7.16
CA THR A 303 -10.05 12.97 7.16
C THR A 303 -10.88 14.25 7.16
N ALA A 304 -12.18 14.09 6.82
CA ALA A 304 -13.25 15.06 7.02
C ALA A 304 -14.18 14.66 8.19
N GLU A 305 -13.78 13.70 9.03
CA GLU A 305 -14.48 13.36 10.26
C GLU A 305 -14.42 14.55 11.25
N LYS A 306 -15.16 14.44 12.36
CA LYS A 306 -15.12 15.47 13.44
C LYS A 306 -13.65 15.75 13.80
N ASP A 307 -13.30 17.04 13.80
CA ASP A 307 -11.91 17.54 14.02
C ASP A 307 -10.91 17.19 12.89
N GLY A 308 -11.38 16.62 11.76
CA GLY A 308 -10.58 16.38 10.58
C GLY A 308 -10.10 17.67 9.88
N LEU A 309 -9.09 17.53 9.04
CA LEU A 309 -8.48 18.64 8.30
C LEU A 309 -9.14 18.93 6.95
N LEU A 310 -10.17 18.13 6.60
CA LEU A 310 -10.90 18.26 5.34
C LEU A 310 -12.36 18.58 5.60
N VAL A 311 -13.00 19.16 4.58
CA VAL A 311 -14.45 19.36 4.53
C VAL A 311 -15.00 18.77 3.22
N PRO A 312 -16.19 18.12 3.25
CA PRO A 312 -16.85 17.65 2.06
C PRO A 312 -17.43 18.82 1.28
N ASP A 313 -17.39 18.71 -0.06
CA ASP A 313 -18.02 19.65 -0.97
C ASP A 313 -18.53 18.94 -2.22
N THR A 314 -19.30 19.67 -3.05
CA THR A 314 -19.81 19.19 -4.33
C THR A 314 -19.52 20.21 -5.41
N VAL A 315 -18.83 19.77 -6.46
CA VAL A 315 -18.53 20.58 -7.64
C VAL A 315 -19.28 20.06 -8.87
N ILE A 316 -19.40 20.89 -9.90
CA ILE A 316 -19.97 20.47 -11.18
C ILE A 316 -18.83 20.30 -12.18
N TRP A 317 -18.60 19.07 -12.62
CA TRP A 317 -17.63 18.74 -13.67
C TRP A 317 -18.37 18.10 -14.85
N GLY A 318 -18.21 18.69 -16.03
CA GLY A 318 -18.88 18.18 -17.24
C GLY A 318 -20.42 18.14 -17.13
N GLY A 319 -21.01 19.05 -16.34
CA GLY A 319 -22.45 19.09 -16.10
C GLY A 319 -22.98 18.11 -15.03
N GLN A 320 -22.11 17.31 -14.42
CA GLN A 320 -22.47 16.35 -13.37
C GLN A 320 -21.96 16.79 -12.00
N LYS A 321 -22.75 16.50 -10.96
CA LYS A 321 -22.33 16.72 -9.58
C LYS A 321 -21.26 15.68 -9.20
N ALA A 322 -20.14 16.17 -8.68
CA ALA A 322 -19.06 15.35 -8.19
C ALA A 322 -18.76 15.67 -6.72
N TYR A 323 -18.76 14.65 -5.86
CA TYR A 323 -18.32 14.77 -4.48
C TYR A 323 -16.82 14.95 -4.45
N ILE A 324 -16.34 15.89 -3.62
CA ILE A 324 -14.92 16.15 -3.39
C ILE A 324 -14.66 16.40 -1.90
N LEU A 325 -13.41 16.36 -1.54
CA LEU A 325 -12.88 16.82 -0.26
C LEU A 325 -11.95 18.01 -0.51
N LYS A 326 -11.99 19.01 0.37
CA LYS A 326 -11.08 20.18 0.33
C LYS A 326 -10.46 20.38 1.71
N PRO A 327 -9.27 21.02 1.78
CA PRO A 327 -8.74 21.48 3.06
C PRO A 327 -9.73 22.41 3.76
N ARG A 328 -9.96 22.22 5.05
CA ARG A 328 -10.87 23.11 5.83
C ARG A 328 -10.33 24.53 5.92
N ALA A 329 -9.01 24.73 5.81
CA ALA A 329 -8.36 26.02 5.82
C ALA A 329 -8.55 26.83 4.51
N GLY A 330 -9.19 26.25 3.50
CA GLY A 330 -9.46 26.86 2.19
C GLY A 330 -8.87 26.05 1.03
N ASP A 331 -9.32 26.38 -0.18
CA ASP A 331 -8.89 25.68 -1.39
C ASP A 331 -7.35 25.80 -1.53
N GLU A 332 -6.70 24.66 -1.79
CA GLU A 332 -5.23 24.53 -1.90
C GLU A 332 -4.42 24.96 -0.67
N ASN A 333 -5.07 25.27 0.45
CA ASN A 333 -4.36 25.57 1.69
C ASN A 333 -4.09 24.28 2.48
N TYR A 334 -2.92 23.70 2.28
CA TYR A 334 -2.49 22.44 2.90
C TYR A 334 -1.64 22.65 4.17
N GLU A 335 -1.54 23.87 4.71
CA GLU A 335 -0.64 24.17 5.86
C GLU A 335 -0.95 23.31 7.08
N GLU A 336 -2.23 23.14 7.45
CA GLU A 336 -2.61 22.29 8.58
C GLU A 336 -2.28 20.80 8.35
N ILE A 337 -2.41 20.33 7.09
CA ILE A 337 -2.05 18.95 6.72
C ILE A 337 -0.55 18.77 6.79
N ARG A 338 0.23 19.71 6.26
CA ARG A 338 1.71 19.69 6.35
C ARG A 338 2.19 19.72 7.79
N ALA A 339 1.60 20.58 8.63
CA ALA A 339 1.93 20.66 10.04
C ALA A 339 1.63 19.34 10.77
N LYS A 340 0.50 18.70 10.48
CA LYS A 340 0.16 17.38 11.03
C LYS A 340 1.16 16.31 10.59
N VAL A 341 1.48 16.23 9.30
CA VAL A 341 2.40 15.23 8.76
C VAL A 341 3.81 15.44 9.31
N SER A 342 4.31 16.68 9.32
CA SER A 342 5.60 17.03 9.93
C SER A 342 5.64 16.62 11.40
N GLY A 343 4.62 16.97 12.19
CA GLY A 343 4.56 16.60 13.61
C GLY A 343 4.60 15.09 13.85
N ILE A 344 3.97 14.28 12.96
CA ILE A 344 4.07 12.82 13.02
C ILE A 344 5.51 12.36 12.76
N ILE A 345 6.18 12.91 11.72
CA ILE A 345 7.55 12.54 11.36
C ILE A 345 8.54 12.98 12.43
N ASP A 346 8.38 14.21 12.97
CA ASP A 346 9.22 14.71 14.05
C ASP A 346 9.12 13.84 15.31
N ASN A 347 7.90 13.38 15.64
CA ASN A 347 7.70 12.44 16.75
C ASN A 347 8.33 11.05 16.49
N LEU A 348 8.40 10.59 15.22
CA LEU A 348 9.18 9.39 14.91
C LEU A 348 10.66 9.58 15.18
N LYS A 349 11.21 10.75 14.80
CA LYS A 349 12.64 11.08 14.97
C LYS A 349 12.99 11.39 16.43
N ASN A 350 12.13 12.15 17.13
CA ASN A 350 12.38 12.72 18.46
C ASN A 350 11.19 12.50 19.41
N PRO A 351 10.97 11.26 19.92
CA PRO A 351 9.77 10.92 20.69
C PRO A 351 9.68 11.58 22.08
N ASN A 352 10.68 12.36 22.50
CA ASN A 352 10.77 12.98 23.83
C ASN A 352 10.75 14.51 23.79
N GLU A 353 10.51 15.14 22.65
CA GLU A 353 10.25 16.56 22.48
C GLU A 353 8.75 16.82 22.22
#